data_8993ed6516c797b7577a777cde0845cb
#
_entry.id   8993ed6516c797b7577a777cde0845cb
#
_cell.length_a   1.000
_cell.length_b   1.000
_cell.length_c   1.000
_cell.angle_alpha   90.00
_cell.angle_beta   90.00
_cell.angle_gamma   90.00
#
_symmetry.space_group_name_H-M   'P 1'
#
loop_
_entity.id
_entity.type
_entity.pdbx_description
1 polymer ?
#
loop_
_entity_poly.entity_id
_entity_poly.type
_entity_poly.pdbx_seq_one_letter_code
_entity_poly.pdbx_strand_id
1 'polypeptide(L)'
;MSSCFEVVTLIHAPPELVFDTSLSVELHTASMAASRERAVAGVTSGLLGPGDRVTWRARHFGVPWRMTSLISGYDRPAYFMDEQVAGPFRRWRHAHHFVLAPDEEGTVMRDVVDFAAPAGPLGVVAEALVLRRYLARLILLRNAHLKRITEETAAPHD
;
A
#
# COMPACT_ATOMS: atom_id res chain seq x y z
N MET A 1 11.81 7.34 -17.16
CA MET A 1 11.28 5.97 -17.26
C MET A 1 10.40 5.69 -16.08
N SER A 2 9.35 4.94 -16.25
CA SER A 2 8.56 4.44 -15.15
C SER A 2 8.92 2.99 -14.86
N SER A 3 8.88 2.60 -13.59
CA SER A 3 9.08 1.23 -13.15
C SER A 3 7.76 0.69 -12.60
N CYS A 4 7.44 -0.55 -12.94
CA CYS A 4 6.27 -1.24 -12.45
C CYS A 4 6.68 -2.55 -11.77
N PHE A 5 6.01 -2.89 -10.69
CA PHE A 5 6.11 -4.22 -10.08
C PHE A 5 4.76 -4.63 -9.48
N GLU A 6 4.63 -5.92 -9.26
CA GLU A 6 3.42 -6.54 -8.74
C GLU A 6 3.76 -7.43 -7.56
N VAL A 7 2.89 -7.45 -6.56
CA VAL A 7 2.92 -8.37 -5.42
C VAL A 7 1.55 -9.02 -5.30
N VAL A 8 1.52 -10.35 -5.18
CA VAL A 8 0.29 -11.13 -4.98
C VAL A 8 0.32 -11.78 -3.61
N THR A 9 -0.77 -11.64 -2.86
CA THR A 9 -0.90 -12.18 -1.51
C THR A 9 -2.23 -12.91 -1.37
N LEU A 10 -2.20 -14.17 -0.97
CA LEU A 10 -3.41 -14.91 -0.58
C LEU A 10 -3.70 -14.67 0.90
N ILE A 11 -4.92 -14.20 1.20
CA ILE A 11 -5.40 -13.92 2.56
C ILE A 11 -6.66 -14.74 2.80
N HIS A 12 -6.68 -15.57 3.85
CA HIS A 12 -7.83 -16.41 4.20
C HIS A 12 -8.87 -15.59 4.97
N ALA A 13 -9.50 -14.67 4.26
CA ALA A 13 -10.57 -13.79 4.75
C ALA A 13 -11.42 -13.31 3.56
N PRO A 14 -12.69 -12.91 3.79
CA PRO A 14 -13.56 -12.40 2.73
C PRO A 14 -13.01 -11.11 2.09
N PRO A 15 -13.25 -10.87 0.79
CA PRO A 15 -12.76 -9.67 0.09
C PRO A 15 -13.16 -8.35 0.76
N GLU A 16 -14.35 -8.26 1.32
CA GLU A 16 -14.85 -7.07 2.03
C GLU A 16 -13.97 -6.72 3.24
N LEU A 17 -13.61 -7.74 4.03
CA LEU A 17 -12.76 -7.55 5.21
C LEU A 17 -11.33 -7.17 4.80
N VAL A 18 -10.76 -7.85 3.78
CA VAL A 18 -9.42 -7.54 3.27
C VAL A 18 -9.36 -6.14 2.71
N PHE A 19 -10.38 -5.74 1.95
CA PHE A 19 -10.51 -4.40 1.38
C PHE A 19 -10.55 -3.32 2.46
N ASP A 20 -11.46 -3.45 3.44
CA ASP A 20 -11.62 -2.46 4.52
C ASP A 20 -10.35 -2.40 5.39
N THR A 21 -9.77 -3.54 5.74
CA THR A 21 -8.51 -3.60 6.50
C THR A 21 -7.36 -2.90 5.76
N SER A 22 -7.31 -3.02 4.42
CA SER A 22 -6.29 -2.38 3.58
C SER A 22 -6.39 -0.84 3.58
N LEU A 23 -7.55 -0.28 3.86
CA LEU A 23 -7.81 1.16 3.95
C LEU A 23 -7.67 1.74 5.36
N SER A 24 -7.39 0.90 6.37
CA SER A 24 -7.21 1.35 7.75
C SER A 24 -5.88 2.11 7.91
N VAL A 25 -5.98 3.36 8.36
CA VAL A 25 -4.82 4.23 8.64
C VAL A 25 -3.96 3.63 9.75
N GLU A 26 -4.58 3.10 10.81
CA GLU A 26 -3.89 2.50 11.95
C GLU A 26 -3.12 1.25 11.54
N LEU A 27 -3.74 0.37 10.75
CA LEU A 27 -3.11 -0.86 10.29
C LEU A 27 -2.00 -0.57 9.28
N HIS A 28 -2.17 0.41 8.41
CA HIS A 28 -1.10 0.88 7.52
C HIS A 28 0.11 1.36 8.34
N THR A 29 -0.10 2.25 9.29
CA THR A 29 0.94 2.77 10.18
C THR A 29 1.66 1.66 10.93
N ALA A 30 0.91 0.69 11.50
CA ALA A 30 1.48 -0.44 12.21
C ALA A 30 2.32 -1.35 11.29
N SER A 31 1.86 -1.58 10.05
CA SER A 31 2.57 -2.39 9.06
C SER A 31 3.88 -1.77 8.58
N MET A 32 3.99 -0.44 8.69
CA MET A 32 5.15 0.36 8.26
C MET A 32 6.01 0.85 9.44
N ALA A 33 5.93 0.19 10.57
CA ALA A 33 6.65 0.57 11.80
C ALA A 33 8.18 0.67 11.61
N ALA A 34 8.78 -0.16 10.75
CA ALA A 34 10.21 -0.13 10.46
C ALA A 34 10.67 1.19 9.81
N SER A 35 9.82 1.84 9.01
CA SER A 35 10.07 3.16 8.43
C SER A 35 9.57 4.31 9.30
N ARG A 36 9.02 4.01 10.50
CA ARG A 36 8.40 4.98 11.42
C ARG A 36 7.33 5.84 10.74
N GLU A 37 6.58 5.23 9.85
CA GLU A 37 5.54 5.93 9.11
C GLU A 37 4.41 6.37 10.02
N ARG A 38 3.92 7.60 9.80
CA ARG A 38 2.80 8.21 10.53
C ARG A 38 1.94 9.04 9.59
N ALA A 39 0.63 8.99 9.79
CA ALA A 39 -0.29 9.94 9.19
C ALA A 39 -0.23 11.26 9.95
N VAL A 40 0.13 12.36 9.26
CA VAL A 40 0.37 13.67 9.88
C VAL A 40 -0.58 14.76 9.40
N ALA A 41 -1.33 14.52 8.33
CA ALA A 41 -2.36 15.46 7.82
C ALA A 41 -3.40 14.70 6.98
N GLY A 42 -4.51 15.37 6.70
CA GLY A 42 -5.66 14.77 6.01
C GLY A 42 -6.42 13.81 6.94
N VAL A 43 -6.83 12.66 6.43
CA VAL A 43 -7.45 11.60 7.23
C VAL A 43 -6.35 10.86 7.99
N THR A 44 -6.27 11.05 9.29
CA THR A 44 -5.19 10.52 10.13
C THR A 44 -5.62 9.32 10.99
N SER A 45 -6.88 8.90 10.90
CA SER A 45 -7.43 7.74 11.61
C SER A 45 -8.65 7.17 10.90
N GLY A 46 -8.96 5.91 11.16
CA GLY A 46 -10.10 5.21 10.59
C GLY A 46 -9.85 4.70 9.17
N LEU A 47 -10.92 4.50 8.41
CA LEU A 47 -10.87 4.00 7.04
C LEU A 47 -10.83 5.15 6.04
N LEU A 48 -9.91 5.07 5.07
CA LEU A 48 -9.88 5.97 3.92
C LEU A 48 -11.02 5.61 2.96
N GLY A 49 -11.72 6.64 2.47
CA GLY A 49 -12.77 6.52 1.48
C GLY A 49 -12.42 7.20 0.15
N PRO A 50 -13.33 7.15 -0.84
CA PRO A 50 -13.08 7.76 -2.14
C PRO A 50 -12.88 9.28 -2.04
N GLY A 51 -11.80 9.79 -2.64
CA GLY A 51 -11.43 11.20 -2.61
C GLY A 51 -10.71 11.66 -1.34
N ASP A 52 -10.53 10.77 -0.35
CA ASP A 52 -9.77 11.08 0.85
C ASP A 52 -8.28 11.25 0.54
N ARG A 53 -7.67 12.15 1.31
CA ARG A 53 -6.22 12.38 1.29
C ARG A 53 -5.62 12.08 2.64
N VAL A 54 -4.41 11.53 2.61
CA VAL A 54 -3.59 11.33 3.81
C VAL A 54 -2.17 11.76 3.50
N THR A 55 -1.54 12.45 4.44
CA THR A 55 -0.12 12.80 4.35
C THR A 55 0.66 11.90 5.28
N TRP A 56 1.53 11.09 4.69
CA TRP A 56 2.45 10.20 5.38
C TRP A 56 3.78 10.89 5.61
N ARG A 57 4.36 10.65 6.77
CA ARG A 57 5.74 10.99 7.11
C ARG A 57 6.45 9.71 7.51
N ALA A 58 7.56 9.41 6.85
CA ALA A 58 8.36 8.20 7.09
C ALA A 58 9.86 8.51 7.03
N ARG A 59 10.69 7.55 7.38
CA ARG A 59 12.14 7.57 7.15
C ARG A 59 12.54 6.43 6.25
N HIS A 60 13.15 6.77 5.13
CA HIS A 60 13.74 5.81 4.20
C HIS A 60 15.20 6.17 3.95
N PHE A 61 16.11 5.18 4.06
CA PHE A 61 17.55 5.40 3.94
C PHE A 61 18.10 6.50 4.88
N GLY A 62 17.53 6.61 6.09
CA GLY A 62 17.89 7.66 7.05
C GLY A 62 17.37 9.08 6.72
N VAL A 63 16.71 9.27 5.58
CA VAL A 63 16.17 10.55 5.12
C VAL A 63 14.67 10.62 5.46
N PRO A 64 14.18 11.77 6.00
CA PRO A 64 12.75 11.97 6.21
C PRO A 64 12.05 12.18 4.87
N TRP A 65 10.95 11.43 4.67
CA TRP A 65 10.09 11.52 3.49
C TRP A 65 8.70 11.97 3.91
N ARG A 66 8.08 12.76 3.06
CA ARG A 66 6.70 13.21 3.22
C ARG A 66 5.97 13.02 1.90
N MET A 67 4.86 12.30 1.92
CA MET A 67 4.05 12.00 0.75
C MET A 67 2.58 12.18 1.08
N THR A 68 1.85 12.91 0.22
CA THR A 68 0.40 13.01 0.28
C THR A 68 -0.20 12.11 -0.78
N SER A 69 -0.99 11.13 -0.35
CA SER A 69 -1.74 10.21 -1.19
C SER A 69 -3.20 10.63 -1.28
N LEU A 70 -3.80 10.35 -2.42
CA LEU A 70 -5.23 10.50 -2.72
C LEU A 70 -5.80 9.14 -3.07
N ILE A 71 -6.94 8.78 -2.51
CA ILE A 71 -7.74 7.64 -2.97
C ILE A 71 -8.49 8.08 -4.24
N SER A 72 -7.91 7.82 -5.40
CA SER A 72 -8.38 8.32 -6.71
C SER A 72 -9.30 7.35 -7.43
N GLY A 73 -9.24 6.04 -7.10
CA GLY A 73 -10.14 5.00 -7.61
C GLY A 73 -10.72 4.21 -6.45
N TYR A 74 -12.00 3.83 -6.54
CA TYR A 74 -12.68 3.12 -5.47
C TYR A 74 -13.87 2.33 -6.00
N ASP A 75 -13.81 1.01 -5.85
CA ASP A 75 -14.87 0.07 -6.21
C ASP A 75 -14.88 -1.08 -5.20
N ARG A 76 -15.59 -0.87 -4.08
CA ARG A 76 -15.63 -1.82 -2.97
C ARG A 76 -16.46 -3.07 -3.33
N PRO A 77 -15.98 -4.30 -3.05
CA PRO A 77 -14.73 -4.65 -2.39
C PRO A 77 -13.60 -5.02 -3.37
N ALA A 78 -13.71 -4.70 -4.65
CA ALA A 78 -12.87 -5.26 -5.71
C ALA A 78 -11.58 -4.46 -5.98
N TYR A 79 -11.60 -3.15 -5.74
CA TYR A 79 -10.52 -2.28 -6.19
C TYR A 79 -10.46 -0.95 -5.46
N PHE A 80 -9.25 -0.47 -5.19
CA PHE A 80 -8.98 0.96 -4.97
C PHE A 80 -7.58 1.32 -5.48
N MET A 81 -7.38 2.61 -5.70
CA MET A 81 -6.07 3.17 -6.07
C MET A 81 -5.71 4.30 -5.12
N ASP A 82 -4.48 4.26 -4.61
CA ASP A 82 -3.86 5.44 -4.02
C ASP A 82 -2.79 5.98 -4.96
N GLU A 83 -2.77 7.30 -5.12
CA GLU A 83 -1.75 7.96 -5.91
C GLU A 83 -1.19 9.19 -5.20
N GLN A 84 0.09 9.44 -5.42
CA GLN A 84 0.73 10.62 -4.88
C GLN A 84 0.21 11.88 -5.58
N VAL A 85 -0.25 12.84 -4.79
CA VAL A 85 -0.57 14.21 -5.24
C VAL A 85 0.50 15.22 -4.83
N ALA A 86 1.29 14.91 -3.81
CA ALA A 86 2.50 15.66 -3.43
C ALA A 86 3.50 14.71 -2.77
N GLY A 87 4.77 14.78 -3.14
CA GLY A 87 5.78 13.90 -2.54
C GLY A 87 7.05 13.76 -3.35
N PRO A 88 7.89 12.80 -2.98
CA PRO A 88 9.24 12.67 -3.52
C PRO A 88 9.32 12.05 -4.91
N PHE A 89 8.30 11.29 -5.32
CA PHE A 89 8.29 10.64 -6.64
C PHE A 89 7.85 11.63 -7.73
N ARG A 90 8.29 11.41 -8.96
CA ARG A 90 7.73 12.07 -10.14
C ARG A 90 6.33 11.52 -10.46
N ARG A 91 6.11 10.24 -10.15
CA ARG A 91 4.83 9.56 -10.19
C ARG A 91 4.84 8.40 -9.20
N TRP A 92 3.71 8.22 -8.52
CA TRP A 92 3.41 7.06 -7.71
C TRP A 92 1.94 6.72 -7.86
N ARG A 93 1.66 5.49 -8.25
CA ARG A 93 0.33 4.91 -8.30
C ARG A 93 0.38 3.50 -7.74
N HIS A 94 -0.47 3.21 -6.82
CA HIS A 94 -0.59 1.90 -6.21
C HIS A 94 -2.03 1.41 -6.34
N ALA A 95 -2.28 0.48 -7.25
CA ALA A 95 -3.56 -0.14 -7.47
C ALA A 95 -3.66 -1.41 -6.63
N HIS A 96 -4.75 -1.54 -5.90
CA HIS A 96 -5.08 -2.70 -5.08
C HIS A 96 -6.28 -3.41 -5.69
N HIS A 97 -6.12 -4.69 -6.03
CA HIS A 97 -7.17 -5.54 -6.57
C HIS A 97 -7.45 -6.68 -5.59
N PHE A 98 -8.72 -6.97 -5.37
CA PHE A 98 -9.19 -8.01 -4.47
C PHE A 98 -10.15 -8.92 -5.21
N VAL A 99 -9.79 -10.20 -5.34
CA VAL A 99 -10.59 -11.19 -6.04
C VAL A 99 -10.78 -12.39 -5.11
N LEU A 100 -12.00 -12.93 -5.07
CA LEU A 100 -12.26 -14.17 -4.35
C LEU A 100 -11.34 -15.28 -4.88
N ALA A 101 -10.70 -16.02 -3.99
CA ALA A 101 -9.83 -17.11 -4.37
C ALA A 101 -10.63 -18.21 -5.11
N PRO A 102 -10.01 -18.98 -6.03
CA PRO A 102 -10.69 -20.00 -6.82
C PRO A 102 -11.37 -21.11 -5.99
N ASP A 103 -10.84 -21.37 -4.79
CA ASP A 103 -11.40 -22.31 -3.81
C ASP A 103 -12.49 -21.70 -2.91
N GLU A 104 -12.80 -20.41 -3.11
CA GLU A 104 -13.74 -19.62 -2.30
C GLU A 104 -13.36 -19.49 -0.80
N GLU A 105 -12.15 -19.88 -0.43
CA GLU A 105 -11.68 -19.88 0.96
C GLU A 105 -10.83 -18.64 1.31
N GLY A 106 -10.89 -17.58 0.49
CA GLY A 106 -10.11 -16.38 0.78
C GLY A 106 -10.11 -15.37 -0.35
N THR A 107 -9.19 -14.44 -0.25
CA THR A 107 -9.00 -13.33 -1.19
C THR A 107 -7.59 -13.36 -1.77
N VAL A 108 -7.49 -13.30 -3.09
CA VAL A 108 -6.25 -12.97 -3.79
C VAL A 108 -6.15 -11.46 -3.87
N MET A 109 -5.25 -10.88 -3.08
CA MET A 109 -4.92 -9.46 -3.14
C MET A 109 -3.72 -9.25 -4.07
N ARG A 110 -3.90 -8.40 -5.08
CA ARG A 110 -2.88 -8.06 -6.06
C ARG A 110 -2.59 -6.56 -5.98
N ASP A 111 -1.37 -6.24 -5.59
CA ASP A 111 -0.83 -4.89 -5.55
C ASP A 111 -0.02 -4.61 -6.82
N VAL A 112 -0.37 -3.56 -7.54
CA VAL A 112 0.35 -3.11 -8.74
C VAL A 112 0.87 -1.70 -8.46
N VAL A 113 2.20 -1.56 -8.38
CA VAL A 113 2.85 -0.27 -8.14
C VAL A 113 3.54 0.21 -9.40
N ASP A 114 3.12 1.38 -9.87
CA ASP A 114 3.78 2.13 -10.95
C ASP A 114 4.38 3.41 -10.38
N PHE A 115 5.69 3.55 -10.52
CA PHE A 115 6.39 4.71 -9.98
C PHE A 115 7.47 5.24 -10.93
N ALA A 116 7.79 6.52 -10.77
CA ALA A 116 8.93 7.16 -11.40
C ALA A 116 9.77 7.85 -10.32
N ALA A 117 11.05 7.51 -10.26
CA ALA A 117 11.99 8.07 -9.29
C ALA A 117 12.24 9.57 -9.52
N PRO A 118 12.61 10.33 -8.46
CA PRO A 118 12.81 11.77 -8.57
C PRO A 118 14.09 12.19 -9.31
N ALA A 119 15.05 11.29 -9.49
CA ALA A 119 16.38 11.60 -9.99
C ALA A 119 16.49 11.73 -11.52
N GLY A 120 17.49 12.53 -11.99
CA GLY A 120 17.78 12.75 -13.40
C GLY A 120 18.43 11.55 -14.12
N PRO A 121 18.79 11.67 -15.40
CA PRO A 121 19.04 10.53 -16.29
C PRO A 121 20.22 9.62 -15.93
N LEU A 122 21.18 10.05 -15.14
CA LEU A 122 22.36 9.26 -14.74
C LEU A 122 22.14 8.38 -13.49
N GLY A 123 21.17 8.72 -12.65
CA GLY A 123 20.78 7.91 -11.47
C GLY A 123 19.70 6.86 -11.75
N VAL A 124 19.01 6.99 -12.87
CA VAL A 124 17.74 6.30 -13.15
C VAL A 124 17.85 4.78 -13.20
N VAL A 125 18.93 4.21 -13.72
CA VAL A 125 19.00 2.74 -13.91
C VAL A 125 19.39 2.03 -12.62
N ALA A 126 20.42 2.50 -11.92
CA ALA A 126 20.86 1.89 -10.66
C ALA A 126 19.86 2.18 -9.52
N GLU A 127 19.34 3.41 -9.45
CA GLU A 127 18.32 3.79 -8.47
C GLU A 127 17.00 3.07 -8.71
N ALA A 128 16.56 2.91 -9.96
CA ALA A 128 15.33 2.20 -10.28
C ALA A 128 15.36 0.74 -9.82
N LEU A 129 16.48 0.04 -9.98
CA LEU A 129 16.63 -1.35 -9.55
C LEU A 129 16.69 -1.47 -8.02
N VAL A 130 17.46 -0.62 -7.34
CA VAL A 130 17.57 -0.61 -5.88
C VAL A 130 16.25 -0.18 -5.27
N LEU A 131 15.68 0.92 -5.76
CA LEU A 131 14.42 1.47 -5.25
C LEU A 131 13.25 0.51 -5.51
N ARG A 132 13.18 -0.12 -6.69
CA ARG A 132 12.17 -1.13 -6.99
C ARG A 132 12.21 -2.30 -6.00
N ARG A 133 13.40 -2.86 -5.74
CA ARG A 133 13.56 -3.96 -4.77
C ARG A 133 13.17 -3.53 -3.37
N TYR A 134 13.57 -2.34 -2.97
CA TYR A 134 13.25 -1.78 -1.67
C TYR A 134 11.73 -1.57 -1.49
N LEU A 135 11.08 -0.93 -2.46
CA LEU A 135 9.63 -0.70 -2.44
C LEU A 135 8.85 -2.02 -2.47
N ALA A 136 9.24 -2.98 -3.30
CA ALA A 136 8.62 -4.30 -3.33
C ALA A 136 8.74 -5.01 -1.97
N ARG A 137 9.89 -4.90 -1.30
CA ARG A 137 10.06 -5.43 0.06
C ARG A 137 9.15 -4.75 1.07
N LEU A 138 8.98 -3.43 1.00
CA LEU A 138 8.05 -2.71 1.88
C LEU A 138 6.61 -3.19 1.69
N ILE A 139 6.16 -3.37 0.45
CA ILE A 139 4.82 -3.88 0.16
C ILE A 139 4.66 -5.32 0.67
N LEU A 140 5.66 -6.18 0.50
CA LEU A 140 5.64 -7.54 1.04
C LEU A 140 5.51 -7.55 2.57
N LEU A 141 6.26 -6.71 3.27
CA LEU A 141 6.18 -6.59 4.75
C LEU A 141 4.81 -6.06 5.19
N ARG A 142 4.28 -5.04 4.48
CA ARG A 142 2.94 -4.53 4.71
C ARG A 142 1.91 -5.65 4.53
N ASN A 143 1.98 -6.37 3.45
CA ASN A 143 1.00 -7.41 3.12
C ASN A 143 1.06 -8.59 4.10
N ALA A 144 2.24 -8.98 4.56
CA ALA A 144 2.39 -10.01 5.59
C ALA A 144 1.71 -9.59 6.91
N HIS A 145 1.86 -8.33 7.32
CA HIS A 145 1.20 -7.79 8.50
C HIS A 145 -0.32 -7.74 8.32
N LEU A 146 -0.78 -7.21 7.20
CA LEU A 146 -2.19 -7.13 6.83
C LEU A 146 -2.84 -8.52 6.83
N LYS A 147 -2.20 -9.49 6.17
CA LYS A 147 -2.65 -10.89 6.13
C LYS A 147 -2.87 -11.43 7.54
N ARG A 148 -1.87 -11.34 8.41
CA ARG A 148 -1.93 -11.84 9.78
C ARG A 148 -3.12 -11.23 10.54
N ILE A 149 -3.24 -9.91 10.57
CA ILE A 149 -4.31 -9.22 11.31
C ILE A 149 -5.68 -9.54 10.75
N THR A 150 -5.82 -9.59 9.42
CA THR A 150 -7.11 -9.86 8.78
C THR A 150 -7.57 -11.29 9.02
N GLU A 151 -6.66 -12.26 8.93
CA GLU A 151 -6.96 -13.66 9.21
C GLU A 151 -7.29 -13.91 10.69
N GLU A 152 -6.58 -13.25 11.63
CA GLU A 152 -6.91 -13.28 13.06
C GLU A 152 -8.31 -12.72 13.32
N THR A 153 -8.70 -11.63 12.62
CA THR A 153 -10.02 -11.01 12.75
C THR A 153 -11.13 -11.89 12.14
N ALA A 154 -10.83 -12.61 11.06
CA ALA A 154 -11.77 -13.50 10.38
C ALA A 154 -11.96 -14.86 11.09
N ALA A 155 -11.02 -15.24 11.97
CA ALA A 155 -11.10 -16.49 12.71
C ALA A 155 -12.34 -16.51 13.63
N PRO A 156 -13.08 -17.63 13.70
CA PRO A 156 -14.19 -17.76 14.65
C PRO A 156 -13.65 -17.61 16.07
N HIS A 157 -14.26 -16.75 16.84
CA HIS A 157 -14.02 -16.65 18.28
C HIS A 157 -14.78 -17.77 18.97
N ASP A 158 -14.07 -18.78 19.46
CA ASP A 158 -14.63 -19.82 20.35
C ASP A 158 -15.09 -19.24 21.70
#